data_e2c1e8b469f67425a9eb821c47574486
#
_entry.id   e2c1e8b469f67425a9eb821c47574486
#
_cell.length_a   1.000
_cell.length_b   1.000
_cell.length_c   1.000
_cell.angle_alpha   90.00
_cell.angle_beta   90.00
_cell.angle_gamma   90.00
#
_symmetry.space_group_name_H-M   'P 1'
#
loop_
_entity.id
_entity.type
_entity.pdbx_description
1 polymer ?
#
loop_
_entity_poly.entity_id
_entity_poly.type
_entity_poly.pdbx_seq_one_letter_code
_entity_poly.pdbx_strand_id
1 'polypeptide(L)'
;MLFRSEMKKVAKTGKKIIRREISKQEAMELFKDDEYKIDLISKLEDGTITCYDQGDFTDLCRGPHVDDVKLCRNFKLIKHSGVYWKGDSKNKVLQRIYGVCFPTAEELEAHLALLEEAKERDHRKIGKDMQLFMSDDLIGRGLPMFLPKGYVIWQELENYIKAKERKNGDRKSVV
;
A
#
# COMPACT_ATOMS: atom_id res chain seq x y z
N MET A 1 -10.06 -17.51 1.02
CA MET A 1 -10.98 -17.60 2.20
C MET A 1 -10.28 -17.98 3.49
N LEU A 2 -9.29 -18.86 3.48
CA LEU A 2 -8.58 -19.35 4.68
C LEU A 2 -7.93 -18.22 5.51
N PHE A 3 -7.12 -17.35 4.92
CA PHE A 3 -6.47 -16.25 5.65
C PHE A 3 -7.43 -15.39 6.45
N ARG A 4 -8.53 -14.93 5.83
CA ARG A 4 -9.52 -14.09 6.53
C ARG A 4 -10.15 -14.81 7.72
N SER A 5 -10.39 -16.11 7.59
CA SER A 5 -10.97 -16.93 8.66
C SER A 5 -10.01 -17.06 9.83
N GLU A 6 -8.74 -17.37 9.56
CA GLU A 6 -7.71 -17.49 10.58
C GLU A 6 -7.42 -16.14 11.26
N MET A 7 -7.29 -15.06 10.52
CA MET A 7 -7.14 -13.72 11.10
C MET A 7 -8.29 -13.34 12.04
N LYS A 8 -9.54 -13.70 11.68
CA LYS A 8 -10.70 -13.48 12.57
C LYS A 8 -10.61 -14.31 13.86
N LYS A 9 -10.14 -15.56 13.77
CA LYS A 9 -9.92 -16.38 14.96
C LYS A 9 -8.85 -15.76 15.84
N VAL A 10 -7.70 -15.39 15.28
CA VAL A 10 -6.60 -14.74 15.99
C VAL A 10 -7.08 -13.46 16.70
N ALA A 11 -7.78 -12.56 15.99
CA ALA A 11 -8.32 -11.34 16.58
C ALA A 11 -9.30 -11.58 17.75
N LYS A 12 -10.00 -12.73 17.75
CA LYS A 12 -10.89 -13.12 18.85
C LYS A 12 -10.15 -13.61 20.10
N THR A 13 -8.93 -14.14 19.96
CA THR A 13 -8.17 -14.72 21.09
C THR A 13 -7.81 -13.68 22.13
N GLY A 14 -7.61 -12.42 21.73
CA GLY A 14 -7.19 -11.36 22.64
C GLY A 14 -5.79 -11.58 23.21
N LYS A 15 -4.92 -12.26 22.48
CA LYS A 15 -3.52 -12.40 22.87
C LYS A 15 -2.82 -11.05 22.82
N LYS A 16 -2.02 -10.74 23.83
CA LYS A 16 -1.17 -9.55 23.84
C LYS A 16 -0.03 -9.72 22.85
N ILE A 17 0.42 -8.59 22.30
CA ILE A 17 1.63 -8.52 21.50
C ILE A 17 2.73 -7.94 22.37
N ILE A 18 3.79 -8.72 22.59
CA ILE A 18 4.86 -8.39 23.52
C ILE A 18 6.12 -8.10 22.72
N ARG A 19 6.68 -6.90 22.90
CA ARG A 19 7.97 -6.51 22.32
C ARG A 19 9.11 -7.13 23.12
N ARG A 20 10.07 -7.70 22.42
CA ARG A 20 11.30 -8.29 22.98
C ARG A 20 12.51 -7.80 22.21
N GLU A 21 13.58 -7.44 22.91
CA GLU A 21 14.90 -7.19 22.32
C GLU A 21 15.73 -8.47 22.44
N ILE A 22 16.39 -8.84 21.37
CA ILE A 22 17.19 -10.05 21.29
C ILE A 22 18.56 -9.77 20.66
N SER A 23 19.55 -10.59 20.97
CA SER A 23 20.86 -10.53 20.34
C SER A 23 20.81 -11.00 18.89
N LYS A 24 21.78 -10.59 18.10
CA LYS A 24 21.90 -11.04 16.71
C LYS A 24 22.06 -12.57 16.61
N GLN A 25 22.80 -13.17 17.54
CA GLN A 25 22.98 -14.61 17.59
C GLN A 25 21.65 -15.34 17.89
N GLU A 26 20.88 -14.86 18.84
CA GLU A 26 19.56 -15.41 19.16
C GLU A 26 18.59 -15.25 17.99
N ALA A 27 18.60 -14.09 17.30
CA ALA A 27 17.78 -13.86 16.13
C ALA A 27 18.12 -14.82 14.97
N MET A 28 19.41 -15.04 14.71
CA MET A 28 19.87 -15.97 13.69
C MET A 28 19.43 -17.41 13.96
N GLU A 29 19.48 -17.85 15.22
CA GLU A 29 19.02 -19.19 15.60
C GLU A 29 17.49 -19.31 15.54
N LEU A 30 16.77 -18.29 16.02
CA LEU A 30 15.30 -18.28 16.02
C LEU A 30 14.70 -18.36 14.63
N PHE A 31 15.34 -17.70 13.65
CA PHE A 31 14.83 -17.58 12.27
C PHE A 31 15.67 -18.38 11.26
N LYS A 32 16.45 -19.38 11.70
CA LYS A 32 17.36 -20.15 10.84
C LYS A 32 16.69 -20.79 9.61
N ASP A 33 15.42 -21.13 9.71
CA ASP A 33 14.67 -21.78 8.64
C ASP A 33 14.04 -20.78 7.65
N ASP A 34 14.19 -19.46 7.89
CA ASP A 34 13.66 -18.40 7.03
C ASP A 34 14.79 -17.61 6.37
N GLU A 35 15.12 -17.97 5.13
CA GLU A 35 16.19 -17.35 4.34
C GLU A 35 16.05 -15.82 4.22
N TYR A 36 14.81 -15.31 4.17
CA TYR A 36 14.54 -13.88 4.03
C TYR A 36 14.83 -13.12 5.32
N LYS A 37 14.49 -13.71 6.46
CA LYS A 37 14.78 -13.12 7.78
C LYS A 37 16.27 -13.17 8.07
N ILE A 38 16.93 -14.27 7.76
CA ILE A 38 18.39 -14.37 7.89
C ILE A 38 19.11 -13.31 7.05
N ASP A 39 18.69 -13.09 5.79
CA ASP A 39 19.26 -12.03 4.95
C ASP A 39 19.02 -10.62 5.55
N LEU A 40 17.89 -10.36 6.20
CA LEU A 40 17.63 -9.09 6.88
C LEU A 40 18.50 -8.94 8.13
N ILE A 41 18.51 -9.97 9.01
CA ILE A 41 19.25 -9.96 10.29
C ILE A 41 20.75 -9.79 10.05
N SER A 42 21.31 -10.41 9.01
CA SER A 42 22.75 -10.31 8.69
C SER A 42 23.22 -8.86 8.54
N LYS A 43 22.34 -7.95 8.10
CA LYS A 43 22.60 -6.53 7.86
C LYS A 43 22.30 -5.62 9.04
N LEU A 44 21.70 -6.15 10.10
CA LEU A 44 21.39 -5.39 11.31
C LEU A 44 22.59 -5.38 12.25
N GLU A 45 22.73 -4.28 12.99
CA GLU A 45 23.69 -4.16 14.07
C GLU A 45 23.16 -4.92 15.31
N ASP A 46 24.09 -5.49 16.09
CA ASP A 46 23.72 -6.14 17.34
C ASP A 46 23.21 -5.11 18.37
N GLY A 47 22.24 -5.53 19.19
CA GLY A 47 21.59 -4.65 20.16
C GLY A 47 20.43 -3.79 19.61
N THR A 48 20.11 -3.88 18.32
CA THR A 48 19.00 -3.14 17.70
C THR A 48 17.86 -4.03 17.22
N ILE A 49 17.97 -5.35 17.46
CA ILE A 49 17.04 -6.34 16.92
C ILE A 49 15.85 -6.53 17.85
N THR A 50 14.67 -6.29 17.33
CA THR A 50 13.43 -6.45 18.08
C THR A 50 12.53 -7.49 17.44
N CYS A 51 11.90 -8.29 18.28
CA CYS A 51 10.87 -9.26 17.92
C CYS A 51 9.57 -8.94 18.66
N TYR A 52 8.48 -9.41 18.10
CA TYR A 52 7.16 -9.33 18.71
C TYR A 52 6.56 -10.72 18.83
N ASP A 53 6.19 -11.06 20.05
CA ASP A 53 5.58 -12.34 20.39
C ASP A 53 4.06 -12.19 20.48
N GLN A 54 3.32 -13.09 19.85
CA GLN A 54 1.87 -13.19 19.92
C GLN A 54 1.47 -14.63 20.23
N GLY A 55 1.48 -14.98 21.52
CA GLY A 55 1.33 -16.39 21.90
C GLY A 55 2.51 -17.22 21.41
N ASP A 56 2.24 -18.21 20.59
CA ASP A 56 3.26 -19.13 20.06
C ASP A 56 3.91 -18.64 18.76
N PHE A 57 3.53 -17.45 18.29
CA PHE A 57 4.07 -16.85 17.07
C PHE A 57 5.01 -15.70 17.41
N THR A 58 6.20 -15.73 16.86
CA THR A 58 7.21 -14.67 17.00
C THR A 58 7.62 -14.16 15.62
N ASP A 59 7.74 -12.85 15.46
CA ASP A 59 8.24 -12.25 14.24
C ASP A 59 9.22 -11.10 14.48
N LEU A 60 10.11 -10.92 13.52
CA LEU A 60 11.06 -9.82 13.48
C LEU A 60 10.35 -8.55 13.04
N CYS A 61 10.33 -7.51 13.86
CA CYS A 61 9.72 -6.24 13.51
C CYS A 61 10.30 -5.07 14.31
N ARG A 62 10.35 -3.89 13.67
CA ARG A 62 10.74 -2.65 14.35
C ARG A 62 9.62 -2.08 15.22
N GLY A 63 8.37 -2.43 14.93
CA GLY A 63 7.21 -1.83 15.58
C GLY A 63 6.94 -0.39 15.16
N PRO A 64 6.10 0.36 15.90
CA PRO A 64 5.31 -0.14 17.02
C PRO A 64 4.17 -1.08 16.59
N HIS A 65 3.66 -1.85 17.53
CA HIS A 65 2.47 -2.69 17.38
C HIS A 65 1.40 -2.30 18.40
N VAL A 66 0.18 -2.72 18.13
CA VAL A 66 -0.90 -2.63 19.14
C VAL A 66 -0.64 -3.62 20.27
N ASP A 67 -1.09 -3.29 21.48
CA ASP A 67 -0.86 -4.13 22.66
C ASP A 67 -1.72 -5.40 22.67
N ASP A 68 -2.89 -5.37 22.02
CA ASP A 68 -3.85 -6.47 22.00
C ASP A 68 -4.42 -6.65 20.58
N VAL A 69 -4.37 -7.87 20.08
CA VAL A 69 -4.93 -8.22 18.76
C VAL A 69 -6.44 -8.01 18.66
N LYS A 70 -7.15 -7.84 19.79
CA LYS A 70 -8.58 -7.47 19.77
C LYS A 70 -8.84 -6.14 19.08
N LEU A 71 -7.88 -5.23 19.10
CA LEU A 71 -7.97 -3.97 18.39
C LEU A 71 -8.03 -4.15 16.87
N CYS A 72 -7.57 -5.29 16.36
CA CYS A 72 -7.58 -5.63 14.94
C CYS A 72 -8.83 -6.40 14.47
N ARG A 73 -9.98 -6.29 15.14
CA ARG A 73 -11.21 -7.05 14.80
C ARG A 73 -11.87 -6.58 13.51
N ASN A 74 -11.88 -5.28 13.30
CA ASN A 74 -12.57 -4.64 12.19
C ASN A 74 -11.60 -4.47 11.02
N PHE A 75 -11.30 -5.57 10.34
CA PHE A 75 -10.38 -5.57 9.21
C PHE A 75 -11.01 -6.09 7.92
N LYS A 76 -10.47 -5.65 6.80
CA LYS A 76 -10.79 -6.16 5.47
C LYS A 76 -9.52 -6.40 4.68
N LEU A 77 -9.39 -7.58 4.08
CA LEU A 77 -8.37 -7.83 3.06
C LEU A 77 -8.86 -7.28 1.73
N ILE A 78 -8.04 -6.42 1.10
CA ILE A 78 -8.41 -5.67 -0.12
C ILE A 78 -7.93 -6.40 -1.36
N LYS A 79 -6.64 -6.76 -1.39
CA LYS A 79 -6.02 -7.41 -2.55
C LYS A 79 -4.81 -8.23 -2.14
N HIS A 80 -4.35 -9.05 -3.05
CA HIS A 80 -3.03 -9.69 -3.00
C HIS A 80 -2.29 -9.44 -4.31
N SER A 81 -0.98 -9.49 -4.27
CA SER A 81 -0.14 -9.36 -5.47
C SER A 81 1.20 -10.08 -5.27
N GLY A 82 1.77 -10.59 -6.36
CA GLY A 82 3.15 -11.00 -6.38
C GLY A 82 4.07 -9.79 -6.27
N VAL A 83 5.15 -9.90 -5.53
CA VAL A 83 6.22 -8.89 -5.43
C VAL A 83 7.57 -9.59 -5.41
N TYR A 84 8.53 -9.05 -6.14
CA TYR A 84 9.90 -9.56 -6.09
C TYR A 84 10.57 -9.19 -4.77
N TRP A 85 11.32 -10.14 -4.20
CA TRP A 85 12.12 -9.86 -3.00
C TRP A 85 13.05 -8.67 -3.25
N LYS A 86 13.03 -7.69 -2.35
CA LYS A 86 13.78 -6.41 -2.47
C LYS A 86 13.52 -5.60 -3.75
N GLY A 87 12.43 -5.87 -4.46
CA GLY A 87 12.08 -5.14 -5.69
C GLY A 87 12.90 -5.52 -6.92
N ASP A 88 13.80 -6.50 -6.84
CA ASP A 88 14.60 -6.96 -7.96
C ASP A 88 13.88 -8.14 -8.66
N SER A 89 13.62 -8.00 -9.96
CA SER A 89 12.95 -9.01 -10.78
C SER A 89 13.71 -10.32 -10.93
N LYS A 90 15.00 -10.35 -10.59
CA LYS A 90 15.83 -11.56 -10.56
C LYS A 90 15.60 -12.42 -9.31
N ASN A 91 15.02 -11.82 -8.27
CA ASN A 91 14.76 -12.50 -7.02
C ASN A 91 13.44 -13.27 -7.04
N LYS A 92 13.25 -14.13 -6.04
CA LYS A 92 12.01 -14.90 -5.86
C LYS A 92 10.79 -14.00 -5.70
N VAL A 93 9.67 -14.45 -6.24
CA VAL A 93 8.37 -13.77 -6.10
C VAL A 93 7.72 -14.17 -4.77
N LEU A 94 7.42 -13.19 -3.96
CA LEU A 94 6.67 -13.33 -2.71
C LEU A 94 5.23 -12.88 -2.90
N GLN A 95 4.34 -13.31 -2.00
CA GLN A 95 2.94 -12.89 -1.99
C GLN A 95 2.74 -11.75 -0.98
N ARG A 96 2.24 -10.61 -1.44
CA ARG A 96 1.89 -9.48 -0.59
C ARG A 96 0.37 -9.36 -0.46
N ILE A 97 -0.10 -9.43 0.77
CA ILE A 97 -1.51 -9.28 1.11
C ILE A 97 -1.73 -7.87 1.66
N TYR A 98 -2.71 -7.18 1.11
CA TYR A 98 -3.09 -5.82 1.53
C TYR A 98 -4.40 -5.87 2.29
N GLY A 99 -4.46 -5.15 3.39
CA GLY A 99 -5.65 -5.02 4.20
C GLY A 99 -5.72 -3.67 4.90
N VAL A 100 -6.90 -3.36 5.41
CA VAL A 100 -7.15 -2.21 6.28
C VAL A 100 -7.80 -2.68 7.56
N CYS A 101 -7.55 -1.94 8.65
CA CYS A 101 -8.15 -2.19 9.95
C CYS A 101 -8.55 -0.86 10.58
N PHE A 102 -9.71 -0.83 11.23
CA PHE A 102 -10.24 0.35 11.91
C PHE A 102 -10.71 0.02 13.32
N PRO A 103 -10.75 1.01 14.23
CA PRO A 103 -11.22 0.81 15.60
C PRO A 103 -12.67 0.30 15.64
N THR A 104 -13.55 0.83 14.77
CA THR A 104 -14.97 0.47 14.70
C THR A 104 -15.36 -0.15 13.36
N ALA A 105 -16.46 -0.86 13.33
CA ALA A 105 -17.02 -1.42 12.09
C ALA A 105 -17.53 -0.34 11.16
N GLU A 106 -18.13 0.72 11.72
CA GLU A 106 -18.66 1.87 11.01
C GLU A 106 -17.59 2.63 10.25
N GLU A 107 -16.42 2.85 10.89
CA GLU A 107 -15.26 3.48 10.23
C GLU A 107 -14.71 2.61 9.11
N LEU A 108 -14.66 1.29 9.30
CA LEU A 108 -14.26 0.37 8.26
C LEU A 108 -15.21 0.43 7.06
N GLU A 109 -16.52 0.41 7.29
CA GLU A 109 -17.53 0.49 6.24
C GLU A 109 -17.47 1.83 5.51
N ALA A 110 -17.34 2.94 6.22
CA ALA A 110 -17.14 4.26 5.62
C ALA A 110 -15.91 4.32 4.73
N HIS A 111 -14.79 3.77 5.19
CA HIS A 111 -13.57 3.69 4.38
C HIS A 111 -13.75 2.83 3.13
N LEU A 112 -14.42 1.69 3.23
CA LEU A 112 -14.69 0.82 2.09
C LEU A 112 -15.61 1.51 1.07
N ALA A 113 -16.60 2.28 1.52
CA ALA A 113 -17.45 3.08 0.66
C ALA A 113 -16.65 4.16 -0.10
N LEU A 114 -15.72 4.85 0.58
CA LEU A 114 -14.81 5.81 -0.06
C LEU A 114 -13.91 5.15 -1.12
N LEU A 115 -13.41 3.94 -0.87
CA LEU A 115 -12.61 3.21 -1.85
C LEU A 115 -13.43 2.83 -3.09
N GLU A 116 -14.71 2.49 -2.92
CA GLU A 116 -15.57 2.17 -4.06
C GLU A 116 -15.93 3.43 -4.85
N GLU A 117 -16.27 4.51 -4.16
CA GLU A 117 -16.49 5.82 -4.80
C GLU A 117 -15.25 6.30 -5.57
N ALA A 118 -14.05 6.10 -5.01
CA ALA A 118 -12.79 6.44 -5.68
C ALA A 118 -12.59 5.65 -6.98
N LYS A 119 -13.01 4.39 -7.03
CA LYS A 119 -12.95 3.58 -8.26
C LYS A 119 -13.91 4.10 -9.33
N GLU A 120 -15.10 4.52 -8.94
CA GLU A 120 -16.06 5.10 -9.88
C GLU A 120 -15.58 6.43 -10.44
N ARG A 121 -14.85 7.20 -9.62
CA ARG A 121 -14.22 8.48 -10.01
C ARG A 121 -12.86 8.34 -10.69
N ASP A 122 -12.41 7.11 -11.01
CA ASP A 122 -11.14 6.91 -11.71
C ASP A 122 -11.15 7.64 -13.06
N HIS A 123 -10.26 8.63 -13.20
CA HIS A 123 -10.15 9.45 -14.40
C HIS A 123 -9.95 8.63 -15.68
N ARG A 124 -9.33 7.44 -15.58
CA ARG A 124 -9.11 6.55 -16.74
C ARG A 124 -10.43 5.96 -17.23
N LYS A 125 -11.31 5.56 -16.28
CA LYS A 125 -12.65 5.07 -16.58
C LYS A 125 -13.50 6.21 -17.16
N ILE A 126 -13.59 7.32 -16.44
CA ILE A 126 -14.37 8.49 -16.86
C ILE A 126 -13.88 9.01 -18.22
N GLY A 127 -12.57 9.15 -18.40
CA GLY A 127 -11.99 9.64 -19.64
C GLY A 127 -12.28 8.75 -20.84
N LYS A 128 -12.30 7.42 -20.66
CA LYS A 128 -12.70 6.47 -21.69
C LYS A 128 -14.19 6.57 -21.99
N ASP A 129 -15.03 6.55 -20.97
CA ASP A 129 -16.50 6.57 -21.11
C ASP A 129 -16.98 7.87 -21.75
N MET A 130 -16.36 9.00 -21.43
CA MET A 130 -16.63 10.32 -22.00
C MET A 130 -15.90 10.59 -23.33
N GLN A 131 -15.03 9.69 -23.76
CA GLN A 131 -14.19 9.87 -24.96
C GLN A 131 -13.32 11.15 -24.88
N LEU A 132 -12.63 11.32 -23.74
CA LEU A 132 -11.75 12.47 -23.52
C LEU A 132 -10.35 12.24 -24.04
N PHE A 133 -9.86 11.01 -23.93
CA PHE A 133 -8.53 10.62 -24.42
C PHE A 133 -8.51 9.14 -24.82
N MET A 134 -7.51 8.77 -25.59
CA MET A 134 -7.24 7.40 -25.98
C MET A 134 -5.75 7.10 -25.89
N SER A 135 -5.40 5.83 -25.86
CA SER A 135 -4.03 5.36 -26.06
C SER A 135 -3.99 4.46 -27.30
N ASP A 136 -2.93 4.58 -28.08
CA ASP A 136 -2.71 3.77 -29.28
C ASP A 136 -1.36 3.05 -29.17
N ASP A 137 -1.33 1.77 -29.53
CA ASP A 137 -0.11 0.97 -29.44
C ASP A 137 0.98 1.44 -30.43
N LEU A 138 0.61 2.10 -31.56
CA LEU A 138 1.56 2.68 -32.51
C LEU A 138 2.32 3.88 -31.94
N ILE A 139 1.68 4.63 -31.02
CA ILE A 139 2.29 5.79 -30.37
C ILE A 139 3.04 5.38 -29.11
N GLY A 140 2.52 4.38 -28.41
CA GLY A 140 3.12 3.82 -27.21
C GLY A 140 2.22 3.88 -25.99
N ARG A 141 2.36 2.86 -25.14
CA ARG A 141 1.62 2.79 -23.88
C ARG A 141 2.12 3.88 -22.94
N GLY A 142 1.20 4.61 -22.32
CA GLY A 142 1.53 5.70 -21.41
C GLY A 142 1.60 7.09 -22.05
N LEU A 143 1.37 7.19 -23.37
CA LEU A 143 1.24 8.45 -24.10
C LEU A 143 -0.23 8.66 -24.48
N PRO A 144 -1.07 9.22 -23.58
CA PRO A 144 -2.48 9.48 -23.91
C PRO A 144 -2.61 10.61 -24.91
N MET A 145 -3.47 10.41 -25.90
CA MET A 145 -3.86 11.43 -26.89
C MET A 145 -5.21 12.00 -26.50
N PHE A 146 -5.34 13.32 -26.47
CA PHE A 146 -6.61 13.97 -26.26
C PHE A 146 -7.50 13.87 -27.49
N LEU A 147 -8.72 13.43 -27.28
CA LEU A 147 -9.81 13.52 -28.26
C LEU A 147 -10.44 14.93 -28.20
N PRO A 148 -11.27 15.31 -29.16
CA PRO A 148 -11.78 16.69 -29.24
C PRO A 148 -12.41 17.22 -27.95
N LYS A 149 -13.20 16.41 -27.25
CA LYS A 149 -13.80 16.80 -25.96
C LYS A 149 -12.74 16.99 -24.85
N GLY A 150 -11.76 16.11 -24.80
CA GLY A 150 -10.67 16.19 -23.83
C GLY A 150 -9.76 17.38 -24.11
N TYR A 151 -9.52 17.71 -25.37
CA TYR A 151 -8.74 18.87 -25.76
C TYR A 151 -9.39 20.21 -25.33
N VAL A 152 -10.71 20.32 -25.43
CA VAL A 152 -11.43 21.50 -24.94
C VAL A 152 -11.21 21.69 -23.43
N ILE A 153 -11.36 20.60 -22.65
CA ILE A 153 -11.11 20.65 -21.21
C ILE A 153 -9.66 21.06 -20.90
N TRP A 154 -8.70 20.50 -21.64
CA TRP A 154 -7.28 20.81 -21.47
C TRP A 154 -7.01 22.29 -21.76
N GLN A 155 -7.56 22.84 -22.86
CA GLN A 155 -7.42 24.25 -23.19
C GLN A 155 -8.00 25.20 -22.13
N GLU A 156 -9.17 24.88 -21.60
CA GLU A 156 -9.80 25.69 -20.54
C GLU A 156 -8.94 25.71 -19.27
N LEU A 157 -8.39 24.56 -18.88
CA LEU A 157 -7.47 24.48 -17.73
C LEU A 157 -6.18 25.28 -17.99
N GLU A 158 -5.61 25.15 -19.18
CA GLU A 158 -4.40 25.88 -19.56
C GLU A 158 -4.64 27.41 -19.56
N ASN A 159 -5.73 27.85 -20.15
CA ASN A 159 -6.11 29.26 -20.16
C ASN A 159 -6.34 29.80 -18.73
N TYR A 160 -7.00 29.02 -17.89
CA TYR A 160 -7.22 29.38 -16.48
C TYR A 160 -5.90 29.56 -15.74
N ILE A 161 -4.98 28.60 -15.84
CA ILE A 161 -3.67 28.69 -15.18
C ILE A 161 -2.88 29.88 -15.69
N LYS A 162 -2.75 30.04 -17.03
CA LYS A 162 -2.03 31.17 -17.63
C LYS A 162 -2.60 32.53 -17.21
N ALA A 163 -3.92 32.63 -17.08
CA ALA A 163 -4.55 33.88 -16.59
C ALA A 163 -4.20 34.16 -15.13
N LYS A 164 -4.20 33.12 -14.28
CA LYS A 164 -3.82 33.23 -12.85
C LYS A 164 -2.35 33.62 -12.68
N GLU A 165 -1.47 32.97 -13.41
CA GLU A 165 -0.02 33.23 -13.40
C GLU A 165 0.29 34.67 -13.81
N ARG A 166 -0.29 35.14 -14.91
CA ARG A 166 -0.15 36.56 -15.35
C ARG A 166 -0.63 37.53 -14.28
N LYS A 167 -1.78 37.27 -13.66
CA LYS A 167 -2.33 38.11 -12.61
C LYS A 167 -1.42 38.18 -11.39
N ASN A 168 -0.71 37.10 -11.08
CA ASN A 168 0.22 37.01 -9.94
C ASN A 168 1.66 37.42 -10.29
N GLY A 169 1.90 37.93 -11.50
CA GLY A 169 3.22 38.43 -11.93
C GLY A 169 4.23 37.34 -12.26
N ASP A 170 3.81 36.11 -12.42
CA ASP A 170 4.69 35.03 -12.90
C ASP A 170 5.00 35.23 -14.37
N ARG A 171 6.27 35.41 -14.68
CA ARG A 171 6.76 35.62 -16.06
C ARG A 171 7.47 34.43 -16.68
N LYS A 172 7.65 33.34 -15.91
CA LYS A 172 8.47 32.19 -16.35
C LYS A 172 7.68 31.06 -17.03
N SER A 173 6.38 31.07 -16.94
CA SER A 173 5.52 30.01 -17.46
C SER A 173 5.04 30.25 -18.91
N VAL A 174 5.71 31.12 -19.63
CA VAL A 174 5.48 31.30 -21.06
C VAL A 174 6.51 30.47 -21.83
N VAL A 175 6.28 29.20 -21.87
CA VAL A 175 6.94 28.28 -22.82
C VAL A 175 5.88 27.59 -23.66
#